data_e92547cc25212bbdd5728c4751b0b390
#
_entry.id   e92547cc25212bbdd5728c4751b0b390
#
_cell.length_a   1.000
_cell.length_b   1.000
_cell.length_c   1.000
_cell.angle_alpha   90.00
_cell.angle_beta   90.00
_cell.angle_gamma   90.00
#
_symmetry.space_group_name_H-M   'P 1'
#
loop_
_entity.id
_entity.type
_entity.pdbx_description
1 polymer ?
#
loop_
_entity_poly.entity_id
_entity_poly.type
_entity_poly.pdbx_seq_one_letter_code
_entity_poly.pdbx_strand_id
1 'polypeptide(L)'
;MKRLLFIAATLLLALSAKAEVRGYGGLTLDFTRAKKTGKSIIVPGKNDQEEKIYVAVACEGRLFNSTNDEMEWGEWGDPKGIFESRIVSDICNFI
;
A
#
# COMPACT_ATOMS: atom_id res chain seq x y z
N MET A 1 -38.13 -9.65 13.16
CA MET A 1 -38.17 -8.77 11.99
C MET A 1 -37.18 -7.65 12.05
N LYS A 2 -37.21 -6.88 13.12
CA LYS A 2 -36.24 -5.77 13.29
C LYS A 2 -34.79 -6.24 13.30
N ARG A 3 -34.54 -7.45 13.80
CA ARG A 3 -33.19 -8.01 13.84
C ARG A 3 -32.61 -8.21 12.46
N LEU A 4 -33.44 -8.54 11.47
CA LEU A 4 -32.96 -8.73 10.10
C LEU A 4 -32.47 -7.42 9.50
N LEU A 5 -33.12 -6.31 9.82
CA LEU A 5 -32.70 -5.00 9.34
C LEU A 5 -31.33 -4.61 9.92
N PHE A 6 -31.08 -4.90 11.18
CA PHE A 6 -29.76 -4.63 11.77
C PHE A 6 -28.67 -5.43 11.08
N ILE A 7 -28.92 -6.71 10.82
CA ILE A 7 -27.94 -7.58 10.16
C ILE A 7 -27.64 -7.05 8.78
N ALA A 8 -28.66 -6.63 8.03
CA ALA A 8 -28.47 -6.09 6.70
C ALA A 8 -27.61 -4.82 6.72
N ALA A 9 -27.86 -3.93 7.67
CA ALA A 9 -27.07 -2.70 7.80
C ALA A 9 -25.60 -3.01 8.10
N THR A 10 -25.36 -3.97 8.99
CA THR A 10 -23.99 -4.37 9.31
C THR A 10 -23.26 -4.92 8.10
N LEU A 11 -23.93 -5.73 7.30
CA LEU A 11 -23.34 -6.30 6.08
C LEU A 11 -22.99 -5.20 5.08
N LEU A 12 -23.84 -4.20 4.93
CA LEU A 12 -23.56 -3.09 4.02
C LEU A 12 -22.31 -2.32 4.46
N LEU A 13 -22.15 -2.07 5.74
CA LEU A 13 -20.96 -1.40 6.24
C LEU A 13 -19.70 -2.23 5.99
N ALA A 14 -19.78 -3.54 6.18
CA ALA A 14 -18.64 -4.41 5.91
C ALA A 14 -18.28 -4.39 4.42
N LEU A 15 -19.25 -4.35 3.54
CA LEU A 15 -19.02 -4.34 2.10
C LEU A 15 -18.39 -3.04 1.61
N SER A 16 -18.57 -1.94 2.34
CA SER A 16 -17.97 -0.67 1.93
C SER A 16 -16.47 -0.60 2.22
N ALA A 17 -15.93 -1.48 3.05
CA ALA A 17 -14.51 -1.51 3.41
C ALA A 17 -13.74 -2.41 2.44
N LYS A 18 -13.57 -1.96 1.21
CA LYS A 18 -12.87 -2.71 0.18
C LYS A 18 -11.36 -2.55 0.30
N ALA A 19 -10.62 -3.63 0.04
CA ALA A 19 -9.18 -3.58 -0.08
C ALA A 19 -8.80 -2.86 -1.37
N GLU A 20 -7.78 -2.00 -1.30
CA GLU A 20 -7.26 -1.30 -2.46
C GLU A 20 -5.88 -1.87 -2.79
N VAL A 21 -5.86 -2.90 -3.62
CA VAL A 21 -4.64 -3.58 -4.01
C VAL A 21 -4.28 -3.19 -5.43
N ARG A 22 -3.04 -2.76 -5.65
CA ARG A 22 -2.58 -2.32 -6.97
C ARG A 22 -1.31 -3.06 -7.37
N GLY A 23 -1.20 -3.35 -8.67
CA GLY A 23 -0.05 -4.06 -9.23
C GLY A 23 0.90 -3.14 -9.97
N TYR A 24 2.20 -3.42 -9.83
CA TYR A 24 3.28 -2.66 -10.47
C TYR A 24 4.30 -3.65 -11.00
N GLY A 25 4.07 -4.19 -12.19
CA GLY A 25 4.91 -5.25 -12.70
C GLY A 25 4.76 -6.50 -11.83
N GLY A 26 5.84 -7.02 -11.32
CA GLY A 26 5.78 -8.18 -10.41
C GLY A 26 5.47 -7.84 -8.96
N LEU A 27 5.19 -6.57 -8.67
CA LEU A 27 4.98 -6.11 -7.30
C LEU A 27 3.51 -5.77 -7.09
N THR A 28 2.95 -6.23 -5.97
CA THR A 28 1.57 -5.93 -5.59
C THR A 28 1.58 -5.22 -4.24
N LEU A 29 0.90 -4.08 -4.16
CA LEU A 29 0.85 -3.26 -2.95
C LEU A 29 -0.57 -3.15 -2.44
N ASP A 30 -0.74 -3.25 -1.12
CA ASP A 30 -2.04 -3.11 -0.47
C ASP A 30 -2.15 -1.72 0.16
N PHE A 31 -2.77 -0.81 -0.56
CA PHE A 31 -2.93 0.57 -0.13
C PHE A 31 -3.88 0.70 1.06
N THR A 32 -4.77 -0.27 1.25
CA THR A 32 -5.69 -0.27 2.38
C THR A 32 -4.94 -0.31 3.71
N ARG A 33 -3.77 -0.92 3.70
CA ARG A 33 -2.94 -1.05 4.91
C ARG A 33 -1.80 -0.04 4.97
N ALA A 34 -1.87 0.99 4.15
CA ALA A 34 -0.87 2.05 4.17
C ALA A 34 -0.88 2.75 5.52
N LYS A 35 0.31 3.01 6.05
CA LYS A 35 0.47 3.70 7.33
C LYS A 35 1.38 4.91 7.17
N LYS A 36 0.92 6.02 7.68
CA LYS A 36 1.73 7.23 7.71
C LYS A 36 2.59 7.22 8.97
N THR A 37 3.89 7.32 8.80
CA THR A 37 4.85 7.28 9.89
C THR A 37 5.78 8.48 9.74
N GLY A 38 5.57 9.53 10.55
CA GLY A 38 6.31 10.76 10.40
C GLY A 38 6.09 11.37 9.03
N LYS A 39 7.16 11.51 8.25
CA LYS A 39 7.10 12.09 6.90
C LYS A 39 7.03 11.03 5.81
N SER A 40 6.91 9.77 6.16
CA SER A 40 6.86 8.69 5.18
C SER A 40 5.57 7.92 5.29
N ILE A 41 5.24 7.22 4.21
CA ILE A 41 4.08 6.34 4.12
C ILE A 41 4.60 4.95 3.82
N ILE A 42 4.23 3.97 4.64
CA ILE A 42 4.67 2.59 4.48
C ILE A 42 3.49 1.76 4.01
N VAL A 43 3.70 1.00 2.93
CA VAL A 43 2.66 0.19 2.32
C VAL A 43 3.16 -1.26 2.24
N PRO A 44 2.40 -2.21 2.80
CA PRO A 44 2.78 -3.62 2.67
C PRO A 44 2.43 -4.15 1.29
N GLY A 45 3.17 -5.16 0.86
CA GLY A 45 2.93 -5.78 -0.44
C GLY A 45 3.60 -7.12 -0.57
N LYS A 46 3.64 -7.60 -1.80
CA LYS A 46 4.28 -8.86 -2.14
C LYS A 46 5.01 -8.71 -3.47
N ASN A 47 6.13 -9.41 -3.60
CA ASN A 47 6.83 -9.47 -4.88
C ASN A 47 6.22 -10.57 -5.75
N ASP A 48 6.81 -10.83 -6.91
CA ASP A 48 6.30 -11.82 -7.87
C ASP A 48 6.47 -13.26 -7.37
N GLN A 49 7.23 -13.47 -6.31
CA GLN A 49 7.40 -14.78 -5.68
C GLN A 49 6.52 -14.93 -4.44
N GLU A 50 5.54 -14.03 -4.26
CA GLU A 50 4.62 -14.03 -3.13
C GLU A 50 5.31 -13.78 -1.79
N GLU A 51 6.51 -13.24 -1.81
CA GLU A 51 7.21 -12.90 -0.59
C GLU A 51 6.78 -11.52 -0.09
N LYS A 52 6.60 -11.40 1.21
CA LYS A 52 6.22 -10.13 1.84
C LYS A 52 7.32 -9.10 1.69
N ILE A 53 6.95 -7.89 1.28
CA ILE A 53 7.85 -6.75 1.26
C ILE A 53 7.11 -5.53 1.78
N TYR A 54 7.86 -4.50 2.11
CA TYR A 54 7.30 -3.18 2.41
C TYR A 54 7.92 -2.16 1.50
N VAL A 55 7.10 -1.20 1.10
CA VAL A 55 7.53 -0.04 0.34
C VAL A 55 7.31 1.19 1.21
N ALA A 56 8.23 2.13 1.18
CA ALA A 56 8.08 3.40 1.87
C ALA A 56 8.30 4.54 0.89
N VAL A 57 7.47 5.57 1.03
CA VAL A 57 7.54 6.75 0.17
C VAL A 57 7.58 7.99 1.06
N ALA A 58 8.49 8.89 0.76
CA ALA A 58 8.53 10.21 1.38
C ALA A 58 8.05 11.22 0.34
N CYS A 59 6.79 11.63 0.45
CA CYS A 59 6.15 12.44 -0.59
C CYS A 59 6.79 13.82 -0.73
N GLU A 60 7.23 14.41 0.37
CA GLU A 60 7.84 15.75 0.33
C GLU A 60 9.06 15.78 -0.57
N GLY A 61 9.94 14.80 -0.46
CA GLY A 61 11.13 14.71 -1.31
C GLY A 61 10.98 13.79 -2.49
N ARG A 62 9.83 13.14 -2.63
CA ARG A 62 9.54 12.12 -3.65
C ARG A 62 10.59 11.02 -3.66
N LEU A 63 10.86 10.50 -2.47
CA LEU A 63 11.87 9.46 -2.27
C LEU A 63 11.19 8.11 -2.11
N PHE A 64 11.90 7.07 -2.49
CA PHE A 64 11.43 5.70 -2.47
C PHE A 64 12.40 4.81 -1.71
N ASN A 65 11.86 3.84 -0.97
CA ASN A 65 12.64 2.80 -0.32
C ASN A 65 11.80 1.53 -0.28
N SER A 66 12.46 0.40 -0.16
CA SER A 66 11.76 -0.88 -0.05
C SER A 66 12.59 -1.88 0.74
N THR A 67 11.94 -2.91 1.24
CA THR A 67 12.63 -4.02 1.89
C THR A 67 13.02 -5.07 0.86
N ASN A 68 14.04 -5.85 1.20
CA ASN A 68 14.39 -7.04 0.43
C ASN A 68 13.55 -8.24 0.90
N ASP A 69 13.88 -9.44 0.41
CA ASP A 69 13.16 -10.66 0.77
C ASP A 69 13.38 -11.09 2.23
N GLU A 70 14.38 -10.51 2.90
CA GLU A 70 14.61 -10.73 4.32
C GLU A 70 13.99 -9.64 5.19
N MET A 71 13.17 -8.78 4.60
CA MET A 71 12.49 -7.70 5.30
C MET A 71 13.45 -6.62 5.82
N GLU A 72 14.58 -6.49 5.17
CA GLU A 72 15.56 -5.45 5.51
C GLU A 72 15.38 -4.25 4.60
N TRP A 73 15.35 -3.05 5.19
CA TRP A 73 15.22 -1.81 4.43
C TRP A 73 16.48 -1.50 3.64
N GLY A 74 16.29 -1.05 2.42
CA GLY A 74 17.37 -0.48 1.63
C GLY A 74 17.63 0.95 2.00
N GLU A 75 18.12 1.73 1.05
CA GLU A 75 18.39 3.14 1.25
C GLU A 75 17.38 4.01 0.52
N TRP A 76 17.07 5.16 1.11
CA TRP A 76 16.21 6.14 0.44
C TRP A 76 16.90 6.64 -0.81
N GLY A 77 16.14 6.77 -1.88
CA GLY A 77 16.66 7.29 -3.13
C GLY A 77 15.55 7.76 -4.05
N ASP A 78 15.94 8.32 -5.18
CA ASP A 78 14.97 8.72 -6.20
C ASP A 78 14.33 7.48 -6.81
N PRO A 79 13.04 7.55 -7.16
CA PRO A 79 12.41 6.41 -7.80
C PRO A 79 13.08 6.10 -9.13
N LYS A 80 13.33 4.83 -9.36
CA LYS A 80 14.01 4.36 -10.56
C LYS A 80 13.01 3.67 -11.47
N GLY A 81 12.93 4.13 -12.72
CA GLY A 81 12.08 3.53 -13.71
C GLY A 81 10.61 3.88 -13.53
N ILE A 82 9.79 3.30 -14.40
CA ILE A 82 8.37 3.62 -14.49
C ILE A 82 7.61 3.16 -13.25
N PHE A 83 7.89 1.94 -12.78
CA PHE A 83 7.09 1.37 -11.69
C PHE A 83 7.31 2.11 -10.37
N GLU A 84 8.56 2.39 -10.01
CA GLU A 84 8.82 3.10 -8.77
C GLU A 84 8.27 4.52 -8.82
N SER A 85 8.38 5.19 -9.97
CA SER A 85 7.82 6.52 -10.14
C SER A 85 6.31 6.53 -9.99
N ARG A 86 5.63 5.52 -10.54
CA ARG A 86 4.18 5.39 -10.40
C ARG A 86 3.78 5.07 -8.98
N ILE A 87 4.54 4.25 -8.29
CA ILE A 87 4.29 3.92 -6.89
C ILE A 87 4.32 5.20 -6.04
N VAL A 88 5.35 6.01 -6.21
CA VAL A 88 5.46 7.27 -5.47
C VAL A 88 4.26 8.17 -5.76
N SER A 89 3.92 8.37 -7.02
CA SER A 89 2.77 9.20 -7.39
C SER A 89 1.47 8.66 -6.82
N ASP A 90 1.24 7.35 -6.97
CA ASP A 90 -0.02 6.75 -6.56
C ASP A 90 -0.18 6.77 -5.04
N ILE A 91 0.88 6.47 -4.30
CA ILE A 91 0.82 6.50 -2.84
C ILE A 91 0.58 7.93 -2.36
N CYS A 92 1.31 8.89 -2.90
CA CYS A 92 1.17 10.27 -2.48
C CYS A 92 -0.20 10.86 -2.83
N ASN A 93 -0.81 10.40 -3.90
CA ASN A 93 -2.14 10.85 -4.29
C ASN A 93 -3.24 10.12 -3.51
N PHE A 94 -2.99 8.90 -3.07
CA PHE A 94 -3.97 8.12 -2.33
C PHE A 94 -4.17 8.64 -0.91
N ILE A 95 -3.09 9.02 -0.27
CA ILE A 95 -3.10 9.56 1.09
C ILE A 95 -3.19 11.08 1.04
#